data_80e32426b6f92afb3392b30b2079e551
#
_entry.id   80e32426b6f92afb3392b30b2079e551
#
_cell.length_a   1.000
_cell.length_b   1.000
_cell.length_c   1.000
_cell.angle_alpha   90.00
_cell.angle_beta   90.00
_cell.angle_gamma   90.00
#
_symmetry.space_group_name_H-M   'P 1'
#
loop_
_entity.id
_entity.type
_entity.pdbx_description
1 polymer ?
#
loop_
_entity_poly.entity_id
_entity_poly.type
_entity_poly.pdbx_seq_one_letter_code
_entity_poly.pdbx_strand_id
1 'polypeptide(L)'
;VLSDGVSNVVYACIRMGNSDRPVDNINAGGMYSPIDLETGKIACAACDKQRIVYERHPRSGCLLKGYQIPYWDKVMDICREAAHKVPQMGYIGWDVAITKDGPLFIEANNMPGHDAFPQMPLQAPDKIGILPVFQKYIKGL
;
A
#
# COMPACT_ATOMS: atom_id res chain seq x y z
N VAL A 1 4.04 -2.56 -11.25
CA VAL A 1 3.95 -3.19 -12.59
C VAL A 1 5.08 -2.68 -13.47
N LEU A 2 5.85 -3.60 -14.05
CA LEU A 2 6.84 -3.29 -15.09
C LEU A 2 6.20 -3.53 -16.46
N SER A 3 6.00 -2.47 -17.23
CA SER A 3 5.40 -2.53 -18.56
C SER A 3 6.22 -1.71 -19.55
N ASP A 4 6.56 -2.31 -20.69
CA ASP A 4 7.34 -1.68 -21.76
C ASP A 4 8.65 -1.03 -21.24
N GLY A 5 9.31 -1.68 -20.28
CA GLY A 5 10.56 -1.20 -19.66
C GLY A 5 10.37 -0.07 -18.62
N VAL A 6 9.13 0.32 -18.33
CA VAL A 6 8.82 1.36 -17.33
C VAL A 6 8.21 0.74 -16.08
N SER A 7 8.76 1.09 -14.91
CA SER A 7 8.20 0.67 -13.63
C SER A 7 7.10 1.63 -13.18
N ASN A 8 5.88 1.08 -13.04
CA ASN A 8 4.69 1.81 -12.65
C ASN A 8 4.20 1.32 -11.28
N VAL A 9 4.14 2.20 -10.29
CA VAL A 9 3.46 1.91 -9.03
C VAL A 9 1.96 2.13 -9.26
N VAL A 10 1.18 1.06 -9.12
CA VAL A 10 -0.27 1.09 -9.43
C VAL A 10 -1.13 1.21 -8.18
N TYR A 11 -0.58 0.86 -7.03
CA TYR A 11 -1.27 0.93 -5.76
C TYR A 11 -0.27 0.96 -4.61
N ALA A 12 -0.61 1.67 -3.54
CA ALA A 12 0.09 1.60 -2.27
C ALA A 12 -0.89 1.68 -1.10
N CYS A 13 -0.61 0.94 -0.05
CA CYS A 13 -1.33 1.05 1.21
C CYS A 13 -0.35 1.01 2.39
N ILE A 14 -0.73 1.66 3.48
CA ILE A 14 -0.05 1.50 4.75
C ILE A 14 -0.75 0.42 5.56
N ARG A 15 0.03 -0.49 6.16
CA ARG A 15 -0.41 -1.41 7.20
C ARG A 15 0.04 -0.88 8.55
N MET A 16 -0.83 -0.95 9.54
CA MET A 16 -0.59 -0.41 10.88
C MET A 16 -1.02 -1.43 11.92
N GLY A 17 -0.15 -1.71 12.88
CA GLY A 17 -0.49 -2.54 14.02
C GLY A 17 -1.46 -1.82 14.96
N ASN A 18 -2.38 -2.57 15.55
CA ASN A 18 -3.36 -2.06 16.54
C ASN A 18 -3.32 -2.85 17.86
N SER A 19 -2.22 -3.49 18.15
CA SER A 19 -2.04 -4.30 19.36
C SER A 19 -0.69 -4.04 20.02
N ASP A 20 -0.47 -4.61 21.20
CA ASP A 20 0.84 -4.56 21.87
C ASP A 20 1.87 -5.52 21.26
N ARG A 21 1.45 -6.32 20.29
CA ARG A 21 2.35 -7.22 19.55
C ARG A 21 3.06 -6.44 18.45
N PRO A 22 4.33 -6.75 18.17
CA PRO A 22 5.12 -6.07 17.13
C PRO A 22 4.77 -6.62 15.73
N VAL A 23 3.46 -6.72 15.42
CA VAL A 23 2.95 -7.23 14.15
C VAL A 23 1.87 -6.29 13.60
N ASP A 24 1.94 -5.99 12.34
CA ASP A 24 1.00 -5.15 11.60
C ASP A 24 0.02 -5.97 10.73
N ASN A 25 0.13 -7.31 10.78
CA ASN A 25 -0.66 -8.20 9.94
C ASN A 25 -2.16 -8.02 10.25
N ILE A 26 -2.96 -7.89 9.20
CA ILE A 26 -4.41 -7.75 9.28
C ILE A 26 -5.08 -8.89 10.05
N ASN A 27 -4.54 -10.11 9.95
CA ASN A 27 -5.02 -11.28 10.69
C ASN A 27 -4.72 -11.21 12.20
N ALA A 28 -3.79 -10.36 12.61
CA ALA A 28 -3.43 -10.11 14.00
C ALA A 28 -4.09 -8.84 14.57
N GLY A 29 -5.12 -8.32 13.90
CA GLY A 29 -5.82 -7.10 14.30
C GLY A 29 -5.23 -5.82 13.73
N GLY A 30 -4.34 -5.91 12.74
CA GLY A 30 -3.84 -4.76 12.02
C GLY A 30 -4.92 -4.08 11.19
N MET A 31 -4.67 -2.84 10.83
CA MET A 31 -5.51 -2.05 9.95
C MET A 31 -4.70 -1.52 8.77
N TYR A 32 -5.39 -1.14 7.70
CA TYR A 32 -4.76 -0.59 6.52
C TYR A 32 -5.57 0.55 5.92
N SER A 33 -4.87 1.41 5.18
CA SER A 33 -5.46 2.51 4.42
C SER A 33 -4.67 2.73 3.14
N PRO A 34 -5.32 3.15 2.04
CA PRO A 34 -4.62 3.51 0.81
C PRO A 34 -3.78 4.77 1.01
N ILE A 35 -2.70 4.83 0.25
CA ILE A 35 -1.83 6.00 0.15
C ILE A 35 -2.08 6.64 -1.21
N ASP A 36 -2.25 7.94 -1.22
CA ASP A 36 -2.23 8.74 -2.44
C ASP A 36 -0.82 8.72 -3.04
N LEU A 37 -0.69 8.21 -4.26
CA LEU A 37 0.61 7.97 -4.88
C LEU A 37 1.38 9.25 -5.22
N GLU A 38 0.69 10.35 -5.48
CA GLU A 38 1.32 11.62 -5.82
C GLU A 38 1.86 12.33 -4.59
N THR A 39 1.08 12.33 -3.52
CA THR A 39 1.42 13.10 -2.32
C THR A 39 2.08 12.27 -1.22
N GLY A 40 1.96 10.95 -1.25
CA GLY A 40 2.41 10.07 -0.17
C GLY A 40 1.60 10.22 1.12
N LYS A 41 0.39 10.74 1.04
CA LYS A 41 -0.50 10.91 2.20
C LYS A 41 -1.49 9.77 2.30
N ILE A 42 -1.87 9.41 3.52
CA ILE A 42 -2.99 8.50 3.76
C ILE A 42 -4.26 9.13 3.17
N ALA A 43 -4.91 8.41 2.25
CA ALA A 43 -6.00 8.96 1.44
C ALA A 43 -7.34 9.02 2.18
N CYS A 44 -7.58 8.07 3.12
CA CYS A 44 -8.84 7.99 3.87
C CYS A 44 -8.63 7.36 5.25
N ALA A 45 -9.72 7.16 5.99
CA ALA A 45 -9.71 6.39 7.23
C ALA A 45 -9.21 4.95 6.98
N ALA A 46 -8.59 4.34 8.00
CA ALA A 46 -8.17 2.94 7.92
C ALA A 46 -9.34 1.98 8.18
N CYS A 47 -9.13 0.74 7.78
CA CYS A 47 -10.10 -0.33 7.95
C CYS A 47 -9.37 -1.61 8.41
N ASP A 48 -9.97 -2.38 9.30
CA ASP A 48 -9.48 -3.70 9.69
C ASP A 48 -10.18 -4.84 8.92
N LYS A 49 -9.84 -6.08 9.25
CA LYS A 49 -10.43 -7.28 8.63
C LYS A 49 -11.94 -7.40 8.90
N GLN A 50 -12.43 -6.88 10.02
CA GLN A 50 -13.83 -6.86 10.40
C GLN A 50 -14.60 -5.72 9.73
N ARG A 51 -13.93 -4.90 8.91
CA ARG A 51 -14.46 -3.69 8.25
C ARG A 51 -14.82 -2.57 9.23
N ILE A 52 -14.20 -2.57 10.40
CA ILE A 52 -14.30 -1.44 11.32
C ILE A 52 -13.45 -0.31 10.77
N VAL A 53 -14.02 0.89 10.75
CA VAL A 53 -13.39 2.09 10.18
C VAL A 53 -12.78 2.92 11.30
N TYR A 54 -11.53 3.34 11.13
CA TYR A 54 -10.76 4.12 12.07
C TYR A 54 -10.32 5.44 11.43
N GLU A 55 -10.87 6.55 11.89
CA GLU A 55 -10.39 7.88 11.49
C GLU A 55 -9.09 8.26 12.18
N ARG A 56 -8.91 7.74 13.39
CA ARG A 56 -7.71 7.92 14.20
C ARG A 56 -7.11 6.58 14.58
N HIS A 57 -5.80 6.53 14.65
CA HIS A 57 -5.12 5.35 15.16
C HIS A 57 -5.49 5.12 16.65
N PRO A 58 -6.05 3.97 17.04
CA PRO A 58 -6.65 3.76 18.36
C PRO A 58 -5.69 3.99 19.52
N ARG A 59 -4.41 3.66 19.35
CA ARG A 59 -3.42 3.76 20.40
C ARG A 59 -2.76 5.15 20.49
N SER A 60 -2.43 5.75 19.35
CA SER A 60 -1.72 7.04 19.32
C SER A 60 -2.66 8.24 19.26
N GLY A 61 -3.93 8.05 18.89
CA GLY A 61 -4.88 9.14 18.62
C GLY A 61 -4.58 9.94 17.36
N CYS A 62 -3.54 9.56 16.61
CA CYS A 62 -3.16 10.26 15.39
C CYS A 62 -4.27 10.21 14.34
N LEU A 63 -4.59 11.36 13.75
CA LEU A 63 -5.51 11.43 12.61
C LEU A 63 -4.84 10.76 11.40
N LEU A 64 -5.53 9.80 10.79
CA LEU A 64 -4.95 8.99 9.71
C LEU A 64 -5.03 9.69 8.37
N LYS A 65 -6.23 10.11 7.95
CA LYS A 65 -6.40 10.81 6.67
C LYS A 65 -5.53 12.06 6.60
N GLY A 66 -4.73 12.16 5.55
CA GLY A 66 -3.81 13.29 5.33
C GLY A 66 -2.46 13.17 6.04
N TYR A 67 -2.25 12.10 6.84
CA TYR A 67 -0.94 11.85 7.45
C TYR A 67 0.09 11.59 6.37
N GLN A 68 1.22 12.32 6.42
CA GLN A 68 2.31 12.18 5.46
C GLN A 68 3.16 10.95 5.79
N ILE A 69 3.30 10.03 4.86
CA ILE A 69 4.24 8.91 4.98
C ILE A 69 5.67 9.48 4.88
N PRO A 70 6.52 9.25 5.88
CA PRO A 70 7.91 9.70 5.83
C PRO A 70 8.67 9.06 4.66
N TYR A 71 9.59 9.81 4.08
CA TYR A 71 10.47 9.33 3.00
C TYR A 71 9.74 8.82 1.74
N TRP A 72 8.52 9.32 1.46
CA TRP A 72 7.69 8.79 0.39
C TRP A 72 8.40 8.74 -0.97
N ASP A 73 9.09 9.80 -1.35
CA ASP A 73 9.83 9.84 -2.62
C ASP A 73 10.89 8.73 -2.68
N LYS A 74 11.62 8.51 -1.58
CA LYS A 74 12.59 7.41 -1.50
C LYS A 74 11.93 6.03 -1.59
N VAL A 75 10.75 5.85 -0.99
CA VAL A 75 9.97 4.60 -1.13
C VAL A 75 9.66 4.34 -2.58
N MET A 76 9.17 5.35 -3.29
CA MET A 76 8.83 5.24 -4.70
C MET A 76 10.06 4.92 -5.56
N ASP A 77 11.18 5.57 -5.28
CA ASP A 77 12.42 5.39 -6.03
C ASP A 77 13.00 3.98 -5.85
N ILE A 78 13.12 3.49 -4.60
CA ILE A 78 13.65 2.14 -4.36
C ILE A 78 12.75 1.06 -4.97
N CYS A 79 11.43 1.21 -4.92
CA CYS A 79 10.50 0.24 -5.52
C CYS A 79 10.63 0.22 -7.06
N ARG A 80 10.75 1.38 -7.70
CA ARG A 80 10.97 1.48 -9.14
C ARG A 80 12.31 0.87 -9.55
N GLU A 81 13.39 1.21 -8.84
CA GLU A 81 14.71 0.66 -9.11
C GLU A 81 14.74 -0.87 -8.93
N ALA A 82 14.18 -1.38 -7.84
CA ALA A 82 14.14 -2.81 -7.56
C ALA A 82 13.36 -3.58 -8.64
N ALA A 83 12.28 -3.04 -9.18
CA ALA A 83 11.53 -3.67 -10.27
C ALA A 83 12.39 -3.92 -11.52
N HIS A 84 13.33 -3.04 -11.82
CA HIS A 84 14.26 -3.21 -12.95
C HIS A 84 15.34 -4.28 -12.70
N LYS A 85 15.58 -4.69 -11.45
CA LYS A 85 16.53 -5.77 -11.12
C LYS A 85 15.95 -7.17 -11.38
N VAL A 86 14.61 -7.26 -11.46
CA VAL A 86 13.88 -8.53 -11.68
C VAL A 86 12.86 -8.38 -12.81
N PRO A 87 13.30 -8.03 -14.02
CA PRO A 87 12.41 -7.64 -15.12
C PRO A 87 11.49 -8.78 -15.60
N GLN A 88 11.85 -10.05 -15.32
CA GLN A 88 11.02 -11.21 -15.59
C GLN A 88 9.75 -11.27 -14.74
N MET A 89 9.68 -10.47 -13.67
CA MET A 89 8.52 -10.38 -12.80
C MET A 89 7.74 -9.10 -13.15
N GLY A 90 6.81 -9.21 -14.08
CA GLY A 90 6.02 -8.06 -14.56
C GLY A 90 5.13 -7.41 -13.49
N TYR A 91 4.82 -8.12 -12.39
CA TYR A 91 4.03 -7.61 -11.28
C TYR A 91 4.60 -8.10 -9.94
N ILE A 92 4.88 -7.16 -9.04
CA ILE A 92 5.46 -7.45 -7.72
C ILE A 92 4.77 -6.57 -6.68
N GLY A 93 4.45 -7.15 -5.52
CA GLY A 93 4.11 -6.45 -4.30
C GLY A 93 5.35 -6.30 -3.41
N TRP A 94 5.73 -5.07 -3.10
CA TRP A 94 6.84 -4.76 -2.21
C TRP A 94 6.32 -4.45 -0.82
N ASP A 95 6.80 -5.17 0.19
CA ASP A 95 6.60 -4.81 1.59
C ASP A 95 7.77 -3.95 2.05
N VAL A 96 7.47 -2.69 2.40
CA VAL A 96 8.47 -1.68 2.77
C VAL A 96 8.20 -1.18 4.18
N ALA A 97 9.17 -1.33 5.06
CA ALA A 97 9.14 -0.71 6.38
C ALA A 97 9.70 0.71 6.33
N ILE A 98 9.02 1.64 7.01
CA ILE A 98 9.51 2.99 7.23
C ILE A 98 10.25 3.01 8.56
N THR A 99 11.57 3.16 8.49
CA THR A 99 12.42 3.24 9.68
C THR A 99 12.85 4.69 9.95
N LYS A 100 13.48 4.93 11.09
CA LYS A 100 14.05 6.26 11.40
C LYS A 100 15.15 6.70 10.42
N ASP A 101 15.81 5.75 9.76
CA ASP A 101 16.91 6.00 8.83
C ASP A 101 16.47 5.96 7.35
N GLY A 102 15.19 5.68 7.08
CA GLY A 102 14.61 5.62 5.74
C GLY A 102 13.82 4.34 5.47
N PRO A 103 13.38 4.12 4.23
CA PRO A 103 12.66 2.93 3.82
C PRO A 103 13.59 1.72 3.73
N LEU A 104 13.06 0.54 4.09
CA LEU A 104 13.74 -0.74 4.03
C LEU A 104 12.80 -1.81 3.47
N PHE A 105 13.24 -2.60 2.50
CA PHE A 105 12.49 -3.77 2.03
C PHE A 105 12.44 -4.86 3.09
N ILE A 106 11.24 -5.38 3.31
CA ILE A 106 10.99 -6.55 4.14
C ILE A 106 10.89 -7.79 3.25
N GLU A 107 10.04 -7.74 2.22
CA GLU A 107 9.86 -8.85 1.28
C GLU A 107 9.35 -8.37 -0.08
N ALA A 108 9.46 -9.26 -1.06
CA ALA A 108 8.92 -9.10 -2.40
C ALA A 108 7.97 -10.27 -2.70
N ASN A 109 6.74 -9.95 -3.06
CA ASN A 109 5.71 -10.92 -3.37
C ASN A 109 5.43 -10.94 -4.88
N ASN A 110 5.65 -12.10 -5.51
CA ASN A 110 5.37 -12.31 -6.93
C ASN A 110 3.87 -12.52 -7.22
N MET A 111 3.09 -12.81 -6.18
CA MET A 111 1.63 -12.92 -6.24
C MET A 111 1.04 -12.18 -5.04
N PRO A 112 1.09 -10.83 -5.04
CA PRO A 112 0.60 -10.05 -3.91
C PRO A 112 -0.91 -10.24 -3.73
N GLY A 113 -1.34 -10.34 -2.47
CA GLY A 113 -2.75 -10.44 -2.13
C GLY A 113 -3.53 -9.18 -2.53
N HIS A 114 -4.78 -9.38 -2.95
CA HIS A 114 -5.69 -8.31 -3.37
C HIS A 114 -6.88 -8.15 -2.42
N ASP A 115 -6.89 -8.84 -1.33
CA ASP A 115 -7.98 -8.87 -0.34
C ASP A 115 -8.20 -7.53 0.38
N ALA A 116 -7.21 -6.65 0.37
CA ALA A 116 -7.33 -5.29 0.89
C ALA A 116 -8.13 -4.35 -0.04
N PHE A 117 -8.10 -4.57 -1.34
CA PHE A 117 -8.66 -3.65 -2.34
C PHE A 117 -10.19 -3.52 -2.30
N PRO A 118 -10.97 -4.59 -2.06
CA PRO A 118 -12.42 -4.49 -1.97
C PRO A 118 -12.92 -3.98 -0.62
N GLN A 119 -12.04 -3.70 0.33
CA GLN A 119 -12.44 -3.21 1.64
C GLN A 119 -12.88 -1.75 1.58
N MET A 120 -14.01 -1.44 2.18
CA MET A 120 -14.35 -0.06 2.51
C MET A 120 -13.42 0.40 3.64
N PRO A 121 -12.94 1.61 3.64
CA PRO A 121 -13.07 2.74 2.72
C PRO A 121 -12.02 2.77 1.60
N LEU A 122 -11.46 1.65 1.22
CA LEU A 122 -10.38 1.57 0.22
C LEU A 122 -10.88 1.66 -1.22
N GLN A 123 -12.18 1.54 -1.44
CA GLN A 123 -12.78 1.68 -2.76
C GLN A 123 -13.02 3.14 -3.11
N ALA A 124 -12.84 3.47 -4.40
CA ALA A 124 -13.29 4.73 -4.93
C ALA A 124 -14.82 4.90 -4.74
N PRO A 125 -15.35 6.15 -4.74
CA PRO A 125 -16.78 6.40 -4.54
C PRO A 125 -17.70 5.67 -5.51
N ASP A 126 -17.23 5.41 -6.73
CA ASP A 126 -17.93 4.66 -7.78
C ASP A 126 -17.92 3.14 -7.56
N LYS A 127 -17.16 2.65 -6.59
CA LYS A 127 -16.97 1.24 -6.26
C LYS A 127 -16.39 0.37 -7.39
N ILE A 128 -15.76 0.99 -8.37
CA ILE A 128 -15.09 0.27 -9.48
C ILE A 128 -13.76 -0.36 -9.00
N GLY A 129 -13.18 0.20 -7.95
CA GLY A 129 -11.90 -0.24 -7.42
C GLY A 129 -10.72 0.19 -8.29
N ILE A 130 -9.64 -0.59 -8.30
CA ILE A 130 -8.39 -0.24 -8.98
C ILE A 130 -8.17 -0.98 -10.31
N LEU A 131 -9.12 -1.79 -10.75
CA LEU A 131 -9.02 -2.53 -12.02
C LEU A 131 -8.67 -1.61 -13.21
N PRO A 132 -9.29 -0.45 -13.39
CA PRO A 132 -8.95 0.45 -14.50
C PRO A 132 -7.49 0.94 -14.45
N VAL A 133 -6.89 1.02 -13.26
CA VAL A 133 -5.47 1.38 -13.12
C VAL A 133 -4.58 0.25 -13.63
N PHE A 134 -4.88 -1.00 -13.27
CA PHE A 134 -4.15 -2.16 -13.78
C PHE A 134 -4.25 -2.32 -15.29
N GLN A 135 -5.45 -2.10 -15.87
CA GLN A 135 -5.69 -2.20 -17.30
C GLN A 135 -4.85 -1.24 -18.15
N LYS A 136 -4.39 -0.12 -17.56
CA LYS A 136 -3.47 0.81 -18.26
C LYS A 136 -2.10 0.18 -18.53
N TYR A 137 -1.67 -0.75 -17.69
CA TYR A 137 -0.30 -1.27 -17.70
C TYR A 137 -0.20 -2.76 -18.01
N ILE A 138 -1.30 -3.51 -17.92
CA ILE A 138 -1.33 -4.96 -18.19
C ILE A 138 -2.24 -5.21 -19.38
N LYS A 139 -1.62 -5.59 -20.50
CA LYS A 139 -2.35 -5.89 -21.73
C LYS A 139 -3.17 -7.18 -21.56
N GLY A 140 -4.45 -7.12 -21.91
CA GLY A 140 -5.35 -8.28 -21.87
C GLY A 140 -6.01 -8.55 -20.50
N LEU A 141 -5.91 -7.62 -19.56
CA LEU A 141 -6.61 -7.69 -18.28
C LEU A 141 -8.03 -7.13 -18.41
#